data_34ce67662ce74c7703b2a95b2127a9fc
#
_entry.id   34ce67662ce74c7703b2a95b2127a9fc
#
_cell.length_a   1.000
_cell.length_b   1.000
_cell.length_c   1.000
_cell.angle_alpha   90.00
_cell.angle_beta   90.00
_cell.angle_gamma   90.00
#
_symmetry.space_group_name_H-M   'P 1'
#
loop_
_entity.id
_entity.type
_entity.pdbx_description
1 polymer ?
#
loop_
_entity_poly.entity_id
_entity_poly.type
_entity_poly.pdbx_seq_one_letter_code
_entity_poly.pdbx_strand_id
1 'polypeptide(L)'
;MNQVNVLQLNLMIVIAMIAVWKQYGIKILFYNGAFIFCLMLALISKRAYLHYLIVLIPLFIPYISVAINKFMNKSSLLYFLIFTIGLVFIYWGPIYGIKDRVTNRSIDYSVKEKEVADYIHQHTNEQDRIYSHSLNGIIYLYSERLSSTKFFFVPSLKDETPINDSFKESFKMNPPKYIVFNSKWDYGRLTDSFIKELIQKNYHEEKQIDTMKIYQIN
;
A
#
# COMPACT_ATOMS: atom_id res chain seq x y z
N MET A 1 -9.81 -1.59 -6.54
CA MET A 1 -9.82 -0.89 -7.84
C MET A 1 -10.75 -1.63 -8.76
N ASN A 2 -11.83 -1.01 -9.24
CA ASN A 2 -12.81 -1.70 -10.07
C ASN A 2 -12.17 -2.16 -11.39
N GLN A 3 -12.43 -3.39 -11.80
CA GLN A 3 -11.93 -3.98 -13.06
C GLN A 3 -12.25 -3.10 -14.29
N VAL A 4 -13.34 -2.36 -14.23
CA VAL A 4 -13.78 -1.42 -15.28
C VAL A 4 -12.75 -0.30 -15.52
N ASN A 5 -12.10 0.23 -14.48
CA ASN A 5 -11.13 1.31 -14.63
C ASN A 5 -9.82 0.85 -15.28
N VAL A 6 -9.44 -0.42 -15.06
CA VAL A 6 -8.24 -1.01 -15.68
C VAL A 6 -8.48 -1.24 -17.17
N LEU A 7 -9.66 -1.71 -17.55
CA LEU A 7 -10.03 -1.96 -18.94
C LEU A 7 -10.07 -0.65 -19.75
N GLN A 8 -10.68 0.39 -19.17
CA GLN A 8 -10.76 1.72 -19.81
C GLN A 8 -9.38 2.35 -20.00
N LEU A 9 -8.49 2.25 -19.01
CA LEU A 9 -7.12 2.74 -19.14
C LEU A 9 -6.37 2.00 -20.25
N ASN A 10 -6.47 0.67 -20.30
CA ASN A 10 -5.81 -0.12 -21.35
C ASN A 10 -6.34 0.22 -22.75
N LEU A 11 -7.66 0.43 -22.90
CA LEU A 11 -8.26 0.83 -24.18
C LEU A 11 -7.74 2.20 -24.63
N MET A 12 -7.66 3.18 -23.74
CA MET A 12 -7.11 4.50 -24.05
C MET A 12 -5.64 4.43 -24.48
N ILE A 13 -4.85 3.58 -23.85
CA ILE A 13 -3.45 3.34 -24.20
C ILE A 13 -3.34 2.79 -25.63
N VAL A 14 -4.12 1.77 -25.95
CA VAL A 14 -4.12 1.15 -27.29
C VAL A 14 -4.53 2.17 -28.37
N ILE A 15 -5.57 2.95 -28.13
CA ILE A 15 -6.01 4.01 -29.06
C ILE A 15 -4.91 5.06 -29.25
N ALA A 16 -4.26 5.50 -28.17
CA ALA A 16 -3.15 6.44 -28.24
C ALA A 16 -1.96 5.87 -29.03
N MET A 17 -1.60 4.61 -28.81
CA MET A 17 -0.53 3.91 -29.55
C MET A 17 -0.82 3.85 -31.02
N ILE A 18 -2.04 3.51 -31.44
CA ILE A 18 -2.46 3.45 -32.87
C ILE A 18 -2.41 4.84 -33.51
N ALA A 19 -2.91 5.86 -32.80
CA ALA A 19 -2.92 7.22 -33.29
C ALA A 19 -1.50 7.77 -33.55
N VAL A 20 -0.59 7.47 -32.65
CA VAL A 20 0.80 7.92 -32.70
C VAL A 20 1.61 7.13 -33.72
N TRP A 21 1.34 5.84 -33.91
CA TRP A 21 1.97 5.01 -34.96
C TRP A 21 1.79 5.59 -36.35
N LYS A 22 0.57 6.01 -36.69
CA LYS A 22 0.27 6.60 -37.99
C LYS A 22 1.04 7.90 -38.27
N GLN A 23 1.48 8.61 -37.24
CA GLN A 23 2.13 9.91 -37.37
C GLN A 23 3.67 9.84 -37.39
N TYR A 24 4.26 8.94 -36.60
CA TYR A 24 5.71 8.90 -36.33
C TYR A 24 6.42 7.65 -36.87
N GLY A 25 5.67 6.69 -37.42
CA GLY A 25 6.23 5.49 -38.03
C GLY A 25 7.13 4.69 -37.10
N ILE A 26 8.25 4.21 -37.65
CA ILE A 26 9.17 3.30 -36.93
C ILE A 26 9.84 3.93 -35.69
N LYS A 27 9.97 5.27 -35.64
CA LYS A 27 10.59 5.97 -34.49
C LYS A 27 9.84 5.75 -33.19
N ILE A 28 8.53 5.51 -33.27
CA ILE A 28 7.70 5.27 -32.11
C ILE A 28 7.77 3.83 -31.62
N LEU A 29 8.29 2.91 -32.44
CA LEU A 29 8.43 1.51 -32.08
C LEU A 29 9.31 1.36 -30.82
N PHE A 30 10.36 2.17 -30.73
CA PHE A 30 11.26 2.18 -29.57
C PHE A 30 10.54 2.64 -28.31
N TYR A 31 9.70 3.67 -28.42
CA TYR A 31 8.88 4.17 -27.31
C TYR A 31 7.82 3.17 -26.86
N ASN A 32 7.15 2.55 -27.83
CA ASN A 32 6.17 1.50 -27.55
C ASN A 32 6.82 0.28 -26.90
N GLY A 33 8.01 -0.11 -27.36
CA GLY A 33 8.80 -1.17 -26.77
C GLY A 33 9.16 -0.88 -25.30
N ALA A 34 9.65 0.32 -25.04
CA ALA A 34 9.96 0.76 -23.68
C ALA A 34 8.71 0.78 -22.78
N PHE A 35 7.57 1.26 -23.31
CA PHE A 35 6.31 1.27 -22.59
C PHE A 35 5.84 -0.15 -22.22
N ILE A 36 5.83 -1.07 -23.21
CA ILE A 36 5.44 -2.46 -23.01
C ILE A 36 6.40 -3.13 -21.99
N PHE A 37 7.69 -2.88 -22.10
CA PHE A 37 8.69 -3.41 -21.18
C PHE A 37 8.46 -2.94 -19.74
N CYS A 38 8.26 -1.64 -19.53
CA CYS A 38 7.94 -1.09 -18.20
C CYS A 38 6.60 -1.61 -17.66
N LEU A 39 5.60 -1.79 -18.51
CA LEU A 39 4.32 -2.40 -18.14
C LEU A 39 4.50 -3.86 -17.71
N MET A 40 5.30 -4.63 -18.45
CA MET A 40 5.64 -6.01 -18.08
C MET A 40 6.36 -6.07 -16.73
N LEU A 41 7.34 -5.21 -16.48
CA LEU A 41 8.03 -5.14 -15.21
C LEU A 41 7.07 -4.82 -14.05
N ALA A 42 6.12 -3.90 -14.26
CA ALA A 42 5.10 -3.58 -13.26
C ALA A 42 4.18 -4.78 -12.97
N LEU A 43 3.84 -5.58 -13.99
CA LEU A 43 2.96 -6.75 -13.86
C LEU A 43 3.68 -7.97 -13.27
N ILE A 44 4.98 -8.15 -13.53
CA ILE A 44 5.79 -9.26 -12.98
C ILE A 44 5.82 -9.24 -11.46
N SER A 45 5.72 -8.07 -10.84
CA SER A 45 5.68 -7.93 -9.39
C SER A 45 4.53 -8.70 -8.72
N LYS A 46 3.50 -9.12 -9.49
CA LYS A 46 2.25 -9.75 -9.04
C LYS A 46 1.53 -8.97 -7.91
N ARG A 47 1.96 -7.76 -7.63
CA ARG A 47 1.38 -6.86 -6.63
C ARG A 47 0.73 -5.71 -7.36
N ALA A 48 -0.60 -5.61 -7.26
CA ALA A 48 -1.40 -4.56 -7.90
C ALA A 48 -1.29 -3.20 -7.16
N TYR A 49 -0.07 -2.77 -6.86
CA TYR A 49 0.12 -1.45 -6.25
C TYR A 49 0.15 -0.36 -7.31
N LEU A 50 -0.74 0.60 -7.18
CA LEU A 50 -0.86 1.76 -8.10
C LEU A 50 0.45 2.54 -8.27
N HIS A 51 1.32 2.56 -7.25
CA HIS A 51 2.59 3.28 -7.33
C HIS A 51 3.58 2.66 -8.34
N TYR A 52 3.45 1.38 -8.71
CA TYR A 52 4.25 0.81 -9.79
C TYR A 52 3.89 1.39 -11.16
N LEU A 53 2.67 1.90 -11.33
CA LEU A 53 2.24 2.56 -12.56
C LEU A 53 2.77 3.99 -12.69
N ILE A 54 3.31 4.58 -11.63
CA ILE A 54 3.92 5.93 -11.65
C ILE A 54 5.09 5.96 -12.64
N VAL A 55 5.84 4.87 -12.77
CA VAL A 55 6.96 4.74 -13.71
C VAL A 55 6.51 4.90 -15.18
N LEU A 56 5.23 4.61 -15.46
CA LEU A 56 4.67 4.75 -16.80
C LEU A 56 4.28 6.20 -17.15
N ILE A 57 4.10 7.08 -16.16
CA ILE A 57 3.65 8.47 -16.39
C ILE A 57 4.55 9.23 -17.36
N PRO A 58 5.89 9.24 -17.23
CA PRO A 58 6.75 9.92 -18.19
C PRO A 58 6.62 9.39 -19.61
N LEU A 59 6.34 8.10 -19.76
CA LEU A 59 6.17 7.45 -21.06
C LEU A 59 4.84 7.81 -21.73
N PHE A 60 3.85 8.32 -20.99
CA PHE A 60 2.60 8.83 -21.55
C PHE A 60 2.72 10.24 -22.14
N ILE A 61 3.69 11.04 -21.68
CA ILE A 61 3.82 12.46 -22.08
C ILE A 61 3.87 12.63 -23.61
N PRO A 62 4.67 11.88 -24.39
CA PRO A 62 4.67 12.01 -25.84
C PRO A 62 3.33 11.70 -26.49
N TYR A 63 2.62 10.67 -25.99
CA TYR A 63 1.30 10.30 -26.50
C TYR A 63 0.26 11.37 -26.24
N ILE A 64 0.28 11.96 -25.03
CA ILE A 64 -0.60 13.07 -24.64
C ILE A 64 -0.29 14.29 -25.51
N SER A 65 0.99 14.62 -25.71
CA SER A 65 1.43 15.74 -26.53
C SER A 65 0.94 15.62 -27.97
N VAL A 66 1.08 14.44 -28.58
CA VAL A 66 0.59 14.17 -29.95
C VAL A 66 -0.93 14.26 -30.03
N ALA A 67 -1.62 13.71 -29.04
CA ALA A 67 -3.08 13.78 -28.94
C ALA A 67 -3.54 15.23 -28.88
N ILE A 68 -2.96 16.04 -28.01
CA ILE A 68 -3.27 17.46 -27.87
C ILE A 68 -3.03 18.20 -29.17
N ASN A 69 -1.85 18.02 -29.78
CA ASN A 69 -1.51 18.71 -31.06
C ASN A 69 -2.45 18.36 -32.20
N LYS A 70 -2.84 17.09 -32.29
CA LYS A 70 -3.79 16.63 -33.32
C LYS A 70 -5.20 17.15 -33.08
N PHE A 71 -5.61 17.30 -31.83
CA PHE A 71 -6.92 17.83 -31.47
C PHE A 71 -6.99 19.35 -31.59
N MET A 72 -5.93 20.08 -31.26
CA MET A 72 -5.90 21.54 -31.41
C MET A 72 -5.96 22.00 -32.89
N ASN A 73 -5.43 21.21 -33.84
CA ASN A 73 -5.41 21.57 -35.27
C ASN A 73 -6.72 21.31 -36.03
N LYS A 74 -7.72 20.70 -35.41
CA LYS A 74 -9.04 20.46 -36.03
C LYS A 74 -10.16 20.92 -35.10
N SER A 75 -10.47 22.21 -35.09
CA SER A 75 -11.71 22.87 -34.55
C SER A 75 -12.40 22.14 -33.37
N SER A 76 -11.68 21.78 -32.33
CA SER A 76 -12.30 20.87 -31.39
C SER A 76 -12.07 21.21 -29.92
N LEU A 77 -12.52 22.42 -29.56
CA LEU A 77 -12.87 22.73 -28.17
C LEU A 77 -13.73 21.60 -27.58
N LEU A 78 -14.62 21.00 -28.37
CA LEU A 78 -15.48 19.89 -28.00
C LEU A 78 -14.67 18.63 -27.61
N TYR A 79 -13.68 18.23 -28.42
CA TYR A 79 -12.86 17.06 -28.08
C TYR A 79 -11.94 17.31 -26.89
N PHE A 80 -11.42 18.52 -26.75
CA PHE A 80 -10.65 18.93 -25.57
C PHE A 80 -11.53 18.87 -24.31
N LEU A 81 -12.77 19.35 -24.37
CA LEU A 81 -13.74 19.24 -23.29
C LEU A 81 -14.06 17.78 -22.95
N ILE A 82 -14.34 16.92 -23.93
CA ILE A 82 -14.61 15.50 -23.73
C ILE A 82 -13.41 14.80 -23.10
N PHE A 83 -12.18 15.09 -23.57
CA PHE A 83 -10.95 14.54 -23.01
C PHE A 83 -10.73 15.01 -21.57
N THR A 84 -10.92 16.30 -21.29
CA THR A 84 -10.79 16.87 -19.95
C THR A 84 -11.83 16.31 -19.00
N ILE A 85 -13.08 16.18 -19.44
CA ILE A 85 -14.16 15.55 -18.68
C ILE A 85 -13.81 14.08 -18.41
N GLY A 86 -13.30 13.35 -19.40
CA GLY A 86 -12.84 11.96 -19.23
C GLY A 86 -11.72 11.84 -18.19
N LEU A 87 -10.73 12.73 -18.24
CA LEU A 87 -9.67 12.78 -17.22
C LEU A 87 -10.22 13.09 -15.83
N VAL A 88 -11.13 14.06 -15.71
CA VAL A 88 -11.79 14.40 -14.44
C VAL A 88 -12.52 13.19 -13.88
N PHE A 89 -13.28 12.46 -14.72
CA PHE A 89 -13.96 11.23 -14.29
C PHE A 89 -12.99 10.12 -13.84
N ILE A 90 -11.87 9.94 -14.55
CA ILE A 90 -10.85 8.94 -14.18
C ILE A 90 -10.17 9.30 -12.86
N TYR A 91 -9.90 10.60 -12.64
CA TYR A 91 -9.20 11.07 -11.44
C TYR A 91 -10.15 11.49 -10.31
N TRP A 92 -11.47 11.49 -10.54
CA TRP A 92 -12.45 11.89 -9.52
C TRP A 92 -12.35 11.05 -8.25
N GLY A 93 -12.24 9.73 -8.38
CA GLY A 93 -12.07 8.83 -7.25
C GLY A 93 -10.80 9.11 -6.43
N PRO A 94 -9.60 9.20 -7.06
CA PRO A 94 -8.38 9.62 -6.38
C PRO A 94 -8.45 11.01 -5.77
N ILE A 95 -9.04 11.99 -6.46
CA ILE A 95 -9.21 13.37 -5.93
C ILE A 95 -10.15 13.38 -4.71
N TYR A 96 -11.24 12.63 -4.75
CA TYR A 96 -12.15 12.49 -3.62
C TYR A 96 -11.46 11.79 -2.44
N GLY A 97 -10.66 10.77 -2.71
CA GLY A 97 -9.84 10.10 -1.70
C GLY A 97 -8.77 11.01 -1.09
N ILE A 98 -8.21 11.94 -1.86
CA ILE A 98 -7.29 12.97 -1.34
C ILE A 98 -8.05 13.96 -0.46
N LYS A 99 -9.21 14.44 -0.90
CA LYS A 99 -10.07 15.32 -0.11
C LYS A 99 -10.48 14.65 1.20
N ASP A 100 -10.89 13.40 1.15
CA ASP A 100 -11.25 12.62 2.33
C ASP A 100 -10.05 12.44 3.29
N ARG A 101 -8.86 12.16 2.77
CA ARG A 101 -7.63 12.10 3.57
C ARG A 101 -7.17 13.44 4.11
N VAL A 102 -7.47 14.55 3.43
CA VAL A 102 -7.09 15.90 3.87
C VAL A 102 -8.11 16.46 4.87
N THR A 103 -9.41 16.20 4.66
CA THR A 103 -10.49 16.71 5.53
C THR A 103 -10.79 15.80 6.72
N ASN A 104 -10.79 14.47 6.47
CA ASN A 104 -10.97 13.46 7.50
C ASN A 104 -9.62 12.84 7.83
N ARG A 105 -8.56 13.68 7.86
CA ARG A 105 -7.26 13.17 8.23
C ARG A 105 -7.45 12.18 9.34
N SER A 106 -7.01 11.00 9.11
CA SER A 106 -6.76 9.96 10.08
C SER A 106 -5.70 10.40 11.12
N ILE A 107 -5.80 11.65 11.58
CA ILE A 107 -5.17 12.16 12.79
C ILE A 107 -5.50 11.18 13.93
N ASP A 108 -6.67 10.56 13.86
CA ASP A 108 -7.17 9.63 14.85
C ASP A 108 -6.32 8.33 14.96
N TYR A 109 -5.83 7.77 13.84
CA TYR A 109 -5.01 6.57 13.92
C TYR A 109 -3.64 6.82 14.56
N SER A 110 -2.97 7.89 14.16
CA SER A 110 -1.68 8.22 14.74
C SER A 110 -1.78 8.63 16.22
N VAL A 111 -2.90 9.25 16.63
CA VAL A 111 -3.16 9.60 18.03
C VAL A 111 -3.37 8.35 18.88
N LYS A 112 -4.19 7.40 18.43
CA LYS A 112 -4.45 6.15 19.16
C LYS A 112 -3.23 5.25 19.22
N GLU A 113 -2.49 5.13 18.13
CA GLU A 113 -1.23 4.39 18.10
C GLU A 113 -0.18 5.03 19.00
N LYS A 114 -0.15 6.37 19.07
CA LYS A 114 0.71 7.08 20.00
C LYS A 114 0.31 6.83 21.46
N GLU A 115 -0.97 6.85 21.79
CA GLU A 115 -1.48 6.52 23.13
C GLU A 115 -1.04 5.09 23.55
N VAL A 116 -1.13 4.11 22.64
CA VAL A 116 -0.62 2.76 22.86
C VAL A 116 0.89 2.76 23.07
N ALA A 117 1.62 3.50 22.26
CA ALA A 117 3.08 3.58 22.34
C ALA A 117 3.53 4.25 23.65
N ASP A 118 2.88 5.35 24.06
CA ASP A 118 3.16 6.04 25.32
C ASP A 118 2.91 5.12 26.52
N TYR A 119 1.82 4.34 26.47
CA TYR A 119 1.54 3.34 27.48
C TYR A 119 2.65 2.29 27.58
N ILE A 120 3.08 1.72 26.45
CA ILE A 120 4.16 0.74 26.40
C ILE A 120 5.47 1.36 26.90
N HIS A 121 5.80 2.57 26.47
CA HIS A 121 7.00 3.28 26.90
C HIS A 121 7.08 3.40 28.42
N GLN A 122 5.97 3.74 29.08
CA GLN A 122 5.88 3.91 30.55
C GLN A 122 5.98 2.59 31.32
N HIS A 123 5.61 1.44 30.71
CA HIS A 123 5.55 0.13 31.37
C HIS A 123 6.68 -0.81 30.95
N THR A 124 7.65 -0.31 30.19
CA THR A 124 8.79 -1.11 29.69
C THR A 124 10.12 -0.39 29.88
N ASN A 125 11.19 -1.17 29.99
CA ASN A 125 12.55 -0.67 29.96
C ASN A 125 13.10 -0.70 28.52
N GLU A 126 14.21 0.00 28.26
CA GLU A 126 14.86 0.07 26.94
C GLU A 126 15.25 -1.31 26.38
N GLN A 127 15.56 -2.26 27.26
CA GLN A 127 15.94 -3.62 26.87
C GLN A 127 14.74 -4.51 26.52
N ASP A 128 13.53 -4.11 26.95
CA ASP A 128 12.31 -4.88 26.70
C ASP A 128 11.96 -4.81 25.19
N ARG A 129 11.58 -5.96 24.64
CA ARG A 129 11.13 -6.06 23.25
C ARG A 129 9.62 -6.20 23.21
N ILE A 130 9.04 -5.67 22.14
CA ILE A 130 7.60 -5.70 21.92
C ILE A 130 7.30 -6.29 20.54
N TYR A 131 6.05 -6.67 20.33
CA TYR A 131 5.55 -7.01 19.01
C TYR A 131 4.24 -6.27 18.74
N SER A 132 4.17 -5.59 17.61
CA SER A 132 2.94 -4.94 17.14
C SER A 132 2.41 -5.61 15.89
N HIS A 133 1.22 -6.20 15.99
CA HIS A 133 0.51 -6.78 14.87
C HIS A 133 -0.24 -5.69 14.10
N SER A 134 0.51 -4.89 13.35
CA SER A 134 0.00 -3.76 12.55
C SER A 134 0.80 -3.60 11.26
N LEU A 135 0.33 -2.72 10.35
CA LEU A 135 1.00 -2.43 9.08
C LEU A 135 2.03 -1.29 9.16
N ASN A 136 2.21 -0.66 10.30
CA ASN A 136 3.13 0.46 10.44
C ASN A 136 4.05 0.30 11.64
N GLY A 137 5.14 1.03 11.62
CA GLY A 137 6.13 1.04 12.70
C GLY A 137 5.90 2.11 13.77
N ILE A 138 4.75 2.79 13.78
CA ILE A 138 4.49 3.94 14.66
C ILE A 138 4.63 3.56 16.12
N ILE A 139 4.08 2.42 16.53
CA ILE A 139 4.16 1.95 17.92
C ILE A 139 5.60 1.72 18.36
N TYR A 140 6.44 1.11 17.50
CA TYR A 140 7.86 0.93 17.79
C TYR A 140 8.60 2.26 17.91
N LEU A 141 8.29 3.19 17.00
CA LEU A 141 8.95 4.50 16.93
C LEU A 141 8.66 5.33 18.19
N TYR A 142 7.39 5.46 18.57
CA TYR A 142 7.01 6.30 19.72
C TYR A 142 7.21 5.62 21.06
N SER A 143 7.15 4.29 21.13
CA SER A 143 7.51 3.59 22.37
C SER A 143 9.01 3.51 22.59
N GLU A 144 9.82 3.79 21.56
CA GLU A 144 11.28 3.63 21.57
C GLU A 144 11.71 2.21 21.94
N ARG A 145 10.92 1.22 21.48
CA ARG A 145 11.19 -0.20 21.76
C ARG A 145 11.43 -0.96 20.46
N LEU A 146 12.36 -1.91 20.54
CA LEU A 146 12.68 -2.75 19.39
C LEU A 146 11.69 -3.90 19.24
N SER A 147 11.49 -4.34 18.01
CA SER A 147 10.71 -5.53 17.74
C SER A 147 11.39 -6.77 18.31
N SER A 148 10.59 -7.71 18.84
CA SER A 148 11.05 -9.05 19.23
C SER A 148 11.43 -9.90 18.03
N THR A 149 10.99 -9.53 16.82
CA THR A 149 11.25 -10.25 15.58
C THR A 149 11.92 -9.37 14.56
N LYS A 150 12.63 -9.98 13.60
CA LYS A 150 13.13 -9.26 12.43
C LYS A 150 12.01 -8.83 11.47
N PHE A 151 10.80 -9.34 11.67
CA PHE A 151 9.63 -9.07 10.86
C PHE A 151 8.69 -8.13 11.61
N PHE A 152 8.92 -6.83 11.55
CA PHE A 152 7.99 -5.86 12.16
C PHE A 152 6.72 -5.61 11.31
N PHE A 153 6.65 -6.20 10.11
CA PHE A 153 5.62 -5.91 9.11
C PHE A 153 5.02 -7.20 8.51
N VAL A 154 4.48 -8.05 9.38
CA VAL A 154 4.03 -9.40 9.02
C VAL A 154 2.72 -9.45 8.21
N PRO A 155 1.70 -8.59 8.44
CA PRO A 155 0.43 -8.70 7.73
C PRO A 155 0.51 -8.63 6.20
N SER A 156 1.62 -8.14 5.63
CA SER A 156 1.81 -8.10 4.18
C SER A 156 2.53 -9.31 3.60
N LEU A 157 3.08 -10.19 4.44
CA LEU A 157 3.78 -11.38 3.99
C LEU A 157 2.79 -12.45 3.54
N LYS A 158 3.14 -13.17 2.48
CA LYS A 158 2.41 -14.37 2.08
C LYS A 158 2.67 -15.49 3.08
N ASP A 159 1.74 -16.46 3.13
CA ASP A 159 1.89 -17.67 3.93
C ASP A 159 2.95 -18.61 3.32
N GLU A 160 4.19 -18.14 3.21
CA GLU A 160 5.34 -18.92 2.78
C GLU A 160 5.98 -19.60 3.98
N THR A 161 6.10 -20.92 3.93
CA THR A 161 6.58 -21.75 5.04
C THR A 161 7.90 -21.27 5.66
N PRO A 162 8.98 -20.95 4.88
CA PRO A 162 10.24 -20.51 5.48
C PRO A 162 10.14 -19.20 6.27
N ILE A 163 9.25 -18.29 5.83
CA ILE A 163 9.04 -17.00 6.51
C ILE A 163 8.25 -17.23 7.80
N ASN A 164 7.21 -18.05 7.76
CA ASN A 164 6.39 -18.38 8.92
C ASN A 164 7.21 -19.09 10.00
N ASP A 165 8.06 -20.04 9.61
CA ASP A 165 8.92 -20.77 10.54
C ASP A 165 9.93 -19.84 11.21
N SER A 166 10.60 -18.99 10.41
CA SER A 166 11.54 -18.00 10.93
C SER A 166 10.86 -16.94 11.83
N PHE A 167 9.60 -16.60 11.54
CA PHE A 167 8.79 -15.72 12.38
C PHE A 167 8.50 -16.37 13.73
N LYS A 168 7.99 -17.61 13.75
CA LYS A 168 7.71 -18.38 14.96
C LYS A 168 8.96 -18.60 15.81
N GLU A 169 10.08 -18.91 15.19
CA GLU A 169 11.36 -19.09 15.87
C GLU A 169 11.83 -17.80 16.55
N SER A 170 11.65 -16.65 15.90
CA SER A 170 12.01 -15.35 16.48
C SER A 170 11.28 -15.08 17.80
N PHE A 171 10.01 -15.46 17.93
CA PHE A 171 9.26 -15.35 19.18
C PHE A 171 9.74 -16.29 20.27
N LYS A 172 10.21 -17.48 19.93
CA LYS A 172 10.78 -18.42 20.90
C LYS A 172 12.10 -17.90 21.45
N MET A 173 12.93 -17.32 20.60
CA MET A 173 14.24 -16.80 21.02
C MET A 173 14.13 -15.48 21.79
N ASN A 174 13.21 -14.63 21.41
CA ASN A 174 13.03 -13.31 21.99
C ASN A 174 11.53 -13.06 22.26
N PRO A 175 10.95 -13.63 23.32
CA PRO A 175 9.55 -13.42 23.63
C PRO A 175 9.31 -11.93 23.93
N PRO A 176 8.33 -11.29 23.30
CA PRO A 176 8.01 -9.90 23.55
C PRO A 176 7.38 -9.75 24.94
N LYS A 177 7.76 -8.70 25.66
CA LYS A 177 7.11 -8.34 26.93
C LYS A 177 5.66 -7.94 26.70
N TYR A 178 5.41 -7.20 25.63
CA TYR A 178 4.07 -6.81 25.18
C TYR A 178 3.80 -7.20 23.76
N ILE A 179 2.58 -7.68 23.52
CA ILE A 179 2.01 -7.87 22.19
C ILE A 179 0.87 -6.88 22.02
N VAL A 180 0.95 -6.03 21.00
CA VAL A 180 -0.18 -5.20 20.56
C VAL A 180 -0.86 -5.88 19.38
N PHE A 181 -2.08 -6.35 19.59
CA PHE A 181 -2.87 -6.98 18.54
C PHE A 181 -3.96 -6.03 18.05
N ASN A 182 -3.89 -5.63 16.79
CA ASN A 182 -4.91 -4.80 16.17
C ASN A 182 -5.83 -5.67 15.31
N SER A 183 -7.09 -5.80 15.72
CA SER A 183 -8.09 -6.65 15.06
C SER A 183 -8.36 -6.25 13.59
N LYS A 184 -8.07 -5.01 13.20
CA LYS A 184 -8.18 -4.56 11.79
C LYS A 184 -7.21 -5.27 10.85
N TRP A 185 -6.13 -5.83 11.38
CA TRP A 185 -5.08 -6.50 10.61
C TRP A 185 -5.13 -8.02 10.73
N ASP A 186 -6.20 -8.53 11.33
CA ASP A 186 -6.49 -9.96 11.39
C ASP A 186 -7.15 -10.44 10.09
N TYR A 187 -6.40 -11.11 9.27
CA TYR A 187 -6.86 -11.65 7.98
C TYR A 187 -7.02 -13.17 8.00
N GLY A 188 -6.92 -13.81 9.17
CA GLY A 188 -7.01 -15.26 9.32
C GLY A 188 -5.82 -16.03 8.71
N ARG A 189 -4.65 -15.41 8.62
CA ARG A 189 -3.43 -16.05 8.12
C ARG A 189 -2.82 -16.98 9.16
N LEU A 190 -1.87 -17.81 8.73
CA LEU A 190 -1.12 -18.69 9.64
C LEU A 190 -0.37 -17.90 10.72
N THR A 191 0.16 -16.74 10.39
CA THR A 191 0.81 -15.83 11.36
C THR A 191 -0.17 -15.25 12.36
N ASP A 192 -1.37 -14.85 11.92
CA ASP A 192 -2.42 -14.32 12.79
C ASP A 192 -2.90 -15.39 13.78
N SER A 193 -3.11 -16.61 13.28
CA SER A 193 -3.50 -17.76 14.11
C SER A 193 -2.43 -18.10 15.14
N PHE A 194 -1.16 -18.08 14.75
CA PHE A 194 -0.04 -18.31 15.65
C PHE A 194 0.03 -17.25 16.76
N ILE A 195 -0.12 -15.97 16.43
CA ILE A 195 -0.10 -14.89 17.44
C ILE A 195 -1.26 -15.03 18.41
N LYS A 196 -2.47 -15.36 17.96
CA LYS A 196 -3.63 -15.60 18.81
C LYS A 196 -3.41 -16.78 19.75
N GLU A 197 -2.85 -17.88 19.24
CA GLU A 197 -2.52 -19.05 20.05
C GLU A 197 -1.47 -18.72 21.11
N LEU A 198 -0.44 -17.95 20.73
CA LEU A 198 0.61 -17.49 21.64
C LEU A 198 0.03 -16.61 22.74
N ILE A 199 -0.84 -15.67 22.38
CA ILE A 199 -1.53 -14.79 23.34
C ILE A 199 -2.34 -15.63 24.34
N GLN A 200 -3.16 -16.56 23.86
CA GLN A 200 -4.01 -17.40 24.71
C GLN A 200 -3.22 -18.24 25.73
N LYS A 201 -1.99 -18.68 25.35
CA LYS A 201 -1.18 -19.56 26.20
C LYS A 201 -0.32 -18.80 27.19
N ASN A 202 0.24 -17.66 26.81
CA ASN A 202 1.36 -17.07 27.53
C ASN A 202 1.15 -15.61 27.94
N TYR A 203 0.04 -15.00 27.55
CA TYR A 203 -0.21 -13.58 27.79
C TYR A 203 -1.61 -13.36 28.35
N HIS A 204 -1.76 -12.28 29.09
CA HIS A 204 -3.07 -11.78 29.53
C HIS A 204 -3.34 -10.39 28.95
N GLU A 205 -4.62 -10.08 28.71
CA GLU A 205 -5.04 -8.76 28.26
C GLU A 205 -4.91 -7.76 29.39
N GLU A 206 -4.12 -6.73 29.18
CA GLU A 206 -3.88 -5.70 30.20
C GLU A 206 -4.67 -4.43 29.90
N LYS A 207 -4.75 -4.03 28.62
CA LYS A 207 -5.44 -2.81 28.21
C LYS A 207 -5.95 -2.91 26.79
N GLN A 208 -7.06 -2.22 26.53
CA GLN A 208 -7.58 -2.02 25.19
C GLN A 208 -7.69 -0.52 24.88
N ILE A 209 -7.20 -0.12 23.72
CA ILE A 209 -7.30 1.24 23.17
C ILE A 209 -7.85 1.12 21.76
N ASP A 210 -9.10 1.55 21.56
CA ASP A 210 -9.83 1.39 20.28
C ASP A 210 -9.85 -0.09 19.83
N THR A 211 -9.30 -0.37 18.65
CA THR A 211 -9.23 -1.72 18.07
C THR A 211 -7.94 -2.47 18.44
N MET A 212 -7.08 -1.84 19.21
CA MET A 212 -5.80 -2.39 19.65
C MET A 212 -5.88 -2.90 21.08
N LYS A 213 -5.56 -4.18 21.24
CA LYS A 213 -5.45 -4.84 22.52
C LYS A 213 -3.98 -5.01 22.88
N ILE A 214 -3.64 -4.68 24.11
CA ILE A 214 -2.29 -4.78 24.66
C ILE A 214 -2.27 -6.00 25.58
N TYR A 215 -1.40 -6.93 25.27
CA TYR A 215 -1.22 -8.17 26.04
C TYR A 215 0.16 -8.19 26.66
N GLN A 216 0.23 -8.48 27.95
CA GLN A 216 1.48 -8.63 28.69
C GLN A 216 1.79 -10.10 28.88
N ILE A 217 3.07 -10.45 28.86
CA ILE A 217 3.55 -11.81 29.17
C ILE A 217 3.26 -12.15 30.65
N ASN A 218 2.81 -13.38 30.91
CA ASN A 218 2.49 -13.87 32.25
C ASN A 218 3.74 -14.03 33.10
#